data_e025a766172e9c1ca4005d68e3eb759d
#
_entry.id   e025a766172e9c1ca4005d68e3eb759d
#
_cell.length_a   1.000
_cell.length_b   1.000
_cell.length_c   1.000
_cell.angle_alpha   90.00
_cell.angle_beta   90.00
_cell.angle_gamma   90.00
#
_symmetry.space_group_name_H-M   'P 1'
#
loop_
_entity.id
_entity.type
_entity.pdbx_description
1 polymer ?
#
loop_
_entity_poly.entity_id
_entity_poly.type
_entity_poly.pdbx_seq_one_letter_code
_entity_poly.pdbx_strand_id
1 'polypeptide(L)'
;VILAGLLQMDAAIPMILGKLHEDDSLLAGYCIEALSRVGTDAVVAVVANDFSDADRHFRLYAANVFENIHSDLSVEKAVDLLATEKDQQVQRDLAHAALSHFAREAVEPVRQLIRSQRLDGDLRHLRDYLVETCTIMEERFPEYDEWQAAGKHEREEHRKQLDAVKDDPIATLAWALGKAKDYFPSDEPEDQKESLPTSNRPSFDEPLLGSRPDAESKRVGRNDPCPCGSGKKYKKCCMRKQHD
;
A
#
# COMPACT_ATOMS: atom_id res chain seq x y z
N VAL A 1 -2.87 6.19 20.60
CA VAL A 1 -2.57 6.89 19.35
C VAL A 1 -3.75 7.77 18.95
N ILE A 2 -4.91 7.22 18.57
CA ILE A 2 -6.08 7.97 18.05
C ILE A 2 -6.49 9.13 18.97
N LEU A 3 -6.66 8.89 20.27
CA LEU A 3 -7.05 9.95 21.23
C LEU A 3 -6.02 11.08 21.32
N ALA A 4 -4.72 10.75 21.23
CA ALA A 4 -3.66 11.76 21.26
C ALA A 4 -3.75 12.68 20.02
N GLY A 5 -4.03 12.12 18.84
CA GLY A 5 -4.27 12.90 17.62
C GLY A 5 -5.54 13.76 17.72
N LEU A 6 -6.65 13.21 18.22
CA LEU A 6 -7.90 13.95 18.39
C LEU A 6 -7.78 15.13 19.38
N LEU A 7 -6.93 14.98 20.41
CA LEU A 7 -6.65 16.01 21.39
C LEU A 7 -5.48 16.93 20.99
N GLN A 8 -4.87 16.71 19.80
CA GLN A 8 -3.73 17.45 19.29
C GLN A 8 -2.58 17.61 20.31
N MET A 9 -2.21 16.48 20.92
CA MET A 9 -1.24 16.46 22.01
C MET A 9 0.19 16.41 21.49
N ASP A 10 0.89 17.54 21.43
CA ASP A 10 2.31 17.59 21.04
C ASP A 10 3.19 16.68 21.92
N ALA A 11 2.90 16.57 23.22
CA ALA A 11 3.63 15.68 24.12
C ALA A 11 3.55 14.19 23.73
N ALA A 12 2.59 13.79 22.89
CA ALA A 12 2.44 12.43 22.41
C ALA A 12 3.25 12.13 21.14
N ILE A 13 3.80 13.13 20.45
CA ILE A 13 4.55 12.96 19.20
C ILE A 13 5.63 11.88 19.32
N PRO A 14 6.54 11.89 20.32
CA PRO A 14 7.60 10.88 20.42
C PRO A 14 7.05 9.45 20.58
N MET A 15 5.96 9.30 21.33
CA MET A 15 5.30 8.00 21.52
C MET A 15 4.68 7.49 20.23
N ILE A 16 3.99 8.35 19.47
CA ILE A 16 3.36 8.00 18.20
C ILE A 16 4.42 7.65 17.17
N LEU A 17 5.51 8.42 17.12
CA LEU A 17 6.64 8.17 16.23
C LEU A 17 7.31 6.83 16.51
N GLY A 18 7.54 6.50 17.80
CA GLY A 18 8.06 5.20 18.20
C GLY A 18 7.17 4.02 17.73
N LYS A 19 5.86 4.24 17.64
CA LYS A 19 4.93 3.25 17.09
C LYS A 19 4.94 3.18 15.56
N LEU A 20 5.31 4.24 14.89
CA LEU A 20 5.43 4.26 13.43
C LEU A 20 6.60 3.40 12.93
N HIS A 21 7.59 3.12 13.78
CA HIS A 21 8.69 2.19 13.49
C HIS A 21 8.32 0.71 13.66
N GLU A 22 7.14 0.39 14.19
CA GLU A 22 6.68 -1.00 14.30
C GLU A 22 6.18 -1.51 12.93
N ASP A 23 6.52 -2.75 12.58
CA ASP A 23 6.08 -3.38 11.32
C ASP A 23 4.61 -3.86 11.43
N ASP A 24 3.70 -2.88 11.56
CA ASP A 24 2.26 -3.06 11.61
C ASP A 24 1.58 -1.97 10.77
N SER A 25 1.15 -2.33 9.57
CA SER A 25 0.54 -1.39 8.61
C SER A 25 -0.76 -0.76 9.12
N LEU A 26 -1.55 -1.48 9.94
CA LEU A 26 -2.77 -0.93 10.52
C LEU A 26 -2.44 0.11 11.59
N LEU A 27 -1.48 -0.20 12.45
CA LEU A 27 -0.99 0.72 13.48
C LEU A 27 -0.35 1.96 12.83
N ALA A 28 0.44 1.78 11.78
CA ALA A 28 1.04 2.86 11.01
C ALA A 28 -0.02 3.83 10.46
N GLY A 29 -1.12 3.32 9.89
CA GLY A 29 -2.24 4.14 9.43
C GLY A 29 -2.81 5.03 10.54
N TYR A 30 -3.01 4.48 11.75
CA TYR A 30 -3.47 5.27 12.91
C TYR A 30 -2.41 6.26 13.40
N CYS A 31 -1.13 5.94 13.28
CA CYS A 31 -0.04 6.87 13.64
C CYS A 31 0.02 8.04 12.67
N ILE A 32 -0.04 7.79 11.36
CA ILE A 32 -0.10 8.83 10.32
C ILE A 32 -1.31 9.74 10.57
N GLU A 33 -2.49 9.18 10.77
CA GLU A 33 -3.69 9.97 11.05
C GLU A 33 -3.52 10.83 12.32
N ALA A 34 -2.96 10.27 13.39
CA ALA A 34 -2.77 11.00 14.64
C ALA A 34 -1.73 12.13 14.49
N LEU A 35 -0.60 11.88 13.83
CA LEU A 35 0.41 12.91 13.56
C LEU A 35 -0.14 14.01 12.65
N SER A 36 -0.90 13.65 11.62
CA SER A 36 -1.56 14.61 10.72
C SER A 36 -2.59 15.47 11.44
N ARG A 37 -3.30 14.93 12.43
CA ARG A 37 -4.25 15.69 13.25
C ARG A 37 -3.57 16.64 14.24
N VAL A 38 -2.39 16.28 14.78
CA VAL A 38 -1.54 17.21 15.51
C VAL A 38 -1.11 18.35 14.57
N GLY A 39 -0.65 18.02 13.37
CA GLY A 39 -0.56 18.93 12.24
C GLY A 39 0.41 20.10 12.40
N THR A 40 1.40 19.99 13.27
CA THR A 40 2.35 21.09 13.56
C THR A 40 3.69 20.89 12.85
N ASP A 41 4.42 21.98 12.63
CA ASP A 41 5.80 21.93 12.13
C ASP A 41 6.74 21.10 13.04
N ALA A 42 6.41 20.99 14.33
CA ALA A 42 7.14 20.11 15.24
C ALA A 42 7.05 18.64 14.82
N VAL A 43 5.88 18.18 14.35
CA VAL A 43 5.72 16.82 13.79
C VAL A 43 6.59 16.66 12.57
N VAL A 44 6.51 17.59 11.62
CA VAL A 44 7.28 17.56 10.37
C VAL A 44 8.79 17.50 10.66
N ALA A 45 9.27 18.35 11.56
CA ALA A 45 10.68 18.42 11.91
C ALA A 45 11.20 17.11 12.53
N VAL A 46 10.42 16.49 13.44
CA VAL A 46 10.83 15.23 14.08
C VAL A 46 10.79 14.07 13.10
N VAL A 47 9.74 13.96 12.27
CA VAL A 47 9.65 12.93 11.23
C VAL A 47 10.78 13.05 10.21
N ALA A 48 11.10 14.27 9.76
CA ALA A 48 12.21 14.51 8.83
C ALA A 48 13.58 14.19 9.43
N ASN A 49 13.77 14.45 10.72
CA ASN A 49 15.02 14.17 11.42
C ASN A 49 15.30 12.66 11.53
N ASP A 50 14.26 11.87 11.78
CA ASP A 50 14.39 10.41 11.90
C ASP A 50 14.48 9.71 10.54
N PHE A 51 14.09 10.37 9.44
CA PHE A 51 13.94 9.78 8.11
C PHE A 51 15.22 9.12 7.58
N SER A 52 16.37 9.79 7.67
CA SER A 52 17.59 9.36 7.00
C SER A 52 18.18 8.06 7.57
N ASP A 53 17.98 7.81 8.85
CA ASP A 53 18.49 6.62 9.56
C ASP A 53 17.43 5.51 9.70
N ALA A 54 16.20 5.79 9.26
CA ALA A 54 15.07 4.88 9.40
C ALA A 54 15.05 3.79 8.31
N ASP A 55 14.35 2.71 8.62
CA ASP A 55 14.06 1.67 7.65
C ASP A 55 13.14 2.15 6.52
N ARG A 56 12.96 1.29 5.51
CA ARG A 56 12.13 1.60 4.34
C ARG A 56 10.66 1.86 4.70
N HIS A 57 10.10 1.09 5.64
CA HIS A 57 8.68 1.22 6.01
C HIS A 57 8.41 2.57 6.66
N PHE A 58 9.27 2.97 7.60
CA PHE A 58 9.16 4.30 8.20
C PHE A 58 9.23 5.41 7.15
N ARG A 59 10.16 5.32 6.17
CA ARG A 59 10.30 6.36 5.13
C ARG A 59 9.06 6.48 4.22
N LEU A 60 8.40 5.35 3.90
CA LEU A 60 7.10 5.36 3.20
C LEU A 60 6.01 6.04 4.03
N TYR A 61 5.96 5.74 5.34
CA TYR A 61 4.98 6.36 6.23
C TYR A 61 5.25 7.85 6.48
N ALA A 62 6.52 8.23 6.56
CA ALA A 62 6.94 9.63 6.69
C ALA A 62 6.47 10.49 5.50
N ALA A 63 6.57 9.97 4.28
CA ALA A 63 6.06 10.66 3.09
C ALA A 63 4.56 10.95 3.21
N ASN A 64 3.76 10.00 3.73
CA ASN A 64 2.33 10.22 3.99
C ASN A 64 2.08 11.29 5.07
N VAL A 65 2.94 11.38 6.09
CA VAL A 65 2.82 12.46 7.10
C VAL A 65 3.06 13.82 6.46
N PHE A 66 4.10 13.95 5.62
CA PHE A 66 4.37 15.21 4.89
C PHE A 66 3.23 15.57 3.95
N GLU A 67 2.59 14.62 3.27
CA GLU A 67 1.44 14.85 2.42
C GLU A 67 0.24 15.45 3.18
N ASN A 68 0.01 14.96 4.40
CA ASN A 68 -1.18 15.33 5.17
C ASN A 68 -1.01 16.55 6.07
N ILE A 69 0.22 17.03 6.30
CA ILE A 69 0.49 18.26 7.08
C ILE A 69 0.79 19.41 6.12
N HIS A 70 -0.20 20.27 5.89
CA HIS A 70 -0.10 21.39 4.97
C HIS A 70 0.70 22.55 5.60
N SER A 71 2.02 22.54 5.39
CA SER A 71 2.93 23.62 5.82
C SER A 71 4.08 23.77 4.83
N ASP A 72 4.70 24.97 4.82
CA ASP A 72 5.88 25.25 4.00
C ASP A 72 7.04 24.29 4.38
N LEU A 73 7.14 23.94 5.66
CA LEU A 73 8.15 23.00 6.15
C LEU A 73 7.94 21.59 5.58
N SER A 74 6.69 21.13 5.44
CA SER A 74 6.40 19.83 4.82
C SER A 74 6.89 19.78 3.37
N VAL A 75 6.65 20.83 2.61
CA VAL A 75 7.14 20.95 1.21
C VAL A 75 8.67 20.95 1.19
N GLU A 76 9.31 21.81 1.99
CA GLU A 76 10.77 21.90 2.08
C GLU A 76 11.37 20.51 2.37
N LYS A 77 10.87 19.83 3.39
CA LYS A 77 11.40 18.52 3.79
C LYS A 77 11.14 17.45 2.76
N ALA A 78 9.95 17.41 2.15
CA ALA A 78 9.65 16.43 1.10
C ALA A 78 10.57 16.61 -0.12
N VAL A 79 10.84 17.85 -0.55
CA VAL A 79 11.75 18.16 -1.66
C VAL A 79 13.21 17.84 -1.32
N ASP A 80 13.68 18.22 -0.13
CA ASP A 80 15.03 17.94 0.33
C ASP A 80 15.32 16.43 0.41
N LEU A 81 14.38 15.67 0.98
CA LEU A 81 14.51 14.22 1.14
C LEU A 81 14.39 13.51 -0.22
N LEU A 82 13.52 13.98 -1.12
CA LEU A 82 13.42 13.47 -2.48
C LEU A 82 14.76 13.53 -3.22
N ALA A 83 15.54 14.59 -3.03
CA ALA A 83 16.82 14.77 -3.70
C ALA A 83 17.90 13.74 -3.28
N THR A 84 17.75 13.14 -2.10
CA THR A 84 18.74 12.22 -1.52
C THR A 84 18.26 10.77 -1.40
N GLU A 85 16.96 10.52 -1.51
CA GLU A 85 16.35 9.20 -1.42
C GLU A 85 16.77 8.31 -2.60
N LYS A 86 16.93 7.00 -2.35
CA LYS A 86 17.35 6.01 -3.37
C LYS A 86 16.27 4.99 -3.68
N ASP A 87 15.36 4.73 -2.73
CA ASP A 87 14.24 3.83 -2.96
C ASP A 87 13.21 4.50 -3.88
N GLN A 88 12.92 3.87 -5.02
CA GLN A 88 12.05 4.46 -6.05
C GLN A 88 10.62 4.70 -5.54
N GLN A 89 10.10 3.83 -4.69
CA GLN A 89 8.75 4.01 -4.16
C GLN A 89 8.71 5.19 -3.18
N VAL A 90 9.67 5.27 -2.28
CA VAL A 90 9.78 6.41 -1.34
C VAL A 90 9.97 7.73 -2.09
N GLN A 91 10.77 7.74 -3.18
CA GLN A 91 10.90 8.92 -4.05
C GLN A 91 9.55 9.36 -4.64
N ARG A 92 8.74 8.41 -5.12
CA ARG A 92 7.41 8.69 -5.69
C ARG A 92 6.45 9.26 -4.65
N ASP A 93 6.46 8.67 -3.44
CA ASP A 93 5.59 9.11 -2.35
C ASP A 93 5.99 10.51 -1.84
N LEU A 94 7.30 10.79 -1.74
CA LEU A 94 7.80 12.14 -1.43
C LEU A 94 7.46 13.15 -2.51
N ALA A 95 7.56 12.77 -3.79
CA ALA A 95 7.18 13.62 -4.92
C ALA A 95 5.68 13.92 -4.89
N HIS A 96 4.85 12.91 -4.59
CA HIS A 96 3.40 13.08 -4.44
C HIS A 96 3.10 14.02 -3.27
N ALA A 97 3.74 13.80 -2.11
CA ALA A 97 3.61 14.67 -0.95
C ALA A 97 3.96 16.12 -1.27
N ALA A 98 5.08 16.37 -1.96
CA ALA A 98 5.47 17.74 -2.33
C ALA A 98 4.49 18.41 -3.28
N LEU A 99 3.90 17.67 -4.23
CA LEU A 99 2.93 18.21 -5.19
C LEU A 99 1.55 18.48 -4.55
N SER A 100 1.15 17.72 -3.53
CA SER A 100 -0.16 17.87 -2.87
C SER A 100 -0.37 19.24 -2.23
N HIS A 101 0.73 19.94 -1.94
CA HIS A 101 0.71 21.31 -1.40
C HIS A 101 0.66 22.43 -2.45
N PHE A 102 0.60 22.09 -3.73
CA PHE A 102 0.62 23.06 -4.83
C PHE A 102 1.84 24.00 -4.80
N ALA A 103 3.00 23.46 -4.42
CA ALA A 103 4.23 24.22 -4.28
C ALA A 103 5.02 24.25 -5.59
N ARG A 104 5.39 25.46 -6.06
CA ARG A 104 6.14 25.66 -7.31
C ARG A 104 7.52 25.02 -7.27
N GLU A 105 8.14 25.04 -6.11
CA GLU A 105 9.46 24.45 -5.84
C GLU A 105 9.49 22.93 -6.03
N ALA A 106 8.34 22.24 -5.94
CA ALA A 106 8.23 20.81 -6.18
C ALA A 106 8.22 20.43 -7.68
N VAL A 107 7.84 21.37 -8.57
CA VAL A 107 7.62 21.07 -9.99
C VAL A 107 8.89 20.53 -10.66
N GLU A 108 10.01 21.22 -10.54
CA GLU A 108 11.25 20.82 -11.21
C GLU A 108 11.88 19.54 -10.62
N PRO A 109 11.98 19.34 -9.31
CA PRO A 109 12.44 18.07 -8.73
C PRO A 109 11.61 16.87 -9.19
N VAL A 110 10.28 16.98 -9.17
CA VAL A 110 9.38 15.88 -9.58
C VAL A 110 9.47 15.63 -11.10
N ARG A 111 9.53 16.69 -11.91
CA ARG A 111 9.75 16.57 -13.35
C ARG A 111 11.05 15.81 -13.66
N GLN A 112 12.15 16.13 -12.96
CA GLN A 112 13.44 15.43 -13.12
C GLN A 112 13.35 13.97 -12.69
N LEU A 113 12.66 13.66 -11.61
CA LEU A 113 12.42 12.28 -11.18
C LEU A 113 11.73 11.46 -12.29
N ILE A 114 10.62 11.98 -12.86
CA ILE A 114 9.88 11.30 -13.93
C ILE A 114 10.75 11.08 -15.16
N ARG A 115 11.61 12.04 -15.53
CA ARG A 115 12.53 11.92 -16.67
C ARG A 115 13.69 10.96 -16.46
N SER A 116 14.10 10.76 -15.21
CA SER A 116 15.27 9.95 -14.86
C SER A 116 14.97 8.45 -14.79
N GLN A 117 13.73 8.07 -14.72
CA GLN A 117 13.31 6.68 -14.53
C GLN A 117 12.55 6.15 -15.77
N ARG A 118 12.43 4.81 -15.84
CA ARG A 118 11.56 4.17 -16.84
C ARG A 118 10.10 4.42 -16.46
N LEU A 119 9.32 4.91 -17.40
CA LEU A 119 7.90 5.22 -17.19
C LEU A 119 7.09 3.92 -17.04
N ASP A 120 6.76 3.58 -15.81
CA ASP A 120 5.83 2.51 -15.41
C ASP A 120 4.45 3.07 -15.03
N GLY A 121 3.57 2.23 -14.44
CA GLY A 121 2.23 2.64 -14.01
C GLY A 121 2.26 3.77 -12.99
N ASP A 122 3.08 3.64 -11.96
CA ASP A 122 3.16 4.60 -10.87
C ASP A 122 3.74 5.95 -11.33
N LEU A 123 4.78 5.92 -12.17
CA LEU A 123 5.32 7.14 -12.75
C LEU A 123 4.37 7.82 -13.74
N ARG A 124 3.52 7.06 -14.46
CA ARG A 124 2.45 7.66 -15.27
C ARG A 124 1.45 8.41 -14.39
N HIS A 125 1.08 7.85 -13.24
CA HIS A 125 0.21 8.55 -12.29
C HIS A 125 0.88 9.81 -11.75
N LEU A 126 2.14 9.73 -11.34
CA LEU A 126 2.89 10.89 -10.86
C LEU A 126 3.02 11.97 -11.95
N ARG A 127 3.27 11.57 -13.21
CA ARG A 127 3.29 12.50 -14.38
C ARG A 127 1.95 13.21 -14.53
N ASP A 128 0.86 12.46 -14.51
CA ASP A 128 -0.49 13.01 -14.67
C ASP A 128 -0.83 13.94 -13.50
N TYR A 129 -0.45 13.55 -12.27
CA TYR A 129 -0.62 14.37 -11.08
C TYR A 129 0.18 15.68 -11.14
N LEU A 130 1.43 15.63 -11.61
CA LEU A 130 2.22 16.85 -11.87
C LEU A 130 1.55 17.78 -12.89
N VAL A 131 1.04 17.22 -14.01
CA VAL A 131 0.34 18.01 -15.04
C VAL A 131 -0.94 18.63 -14.46
N GLU A 132 -1.73 17.90 -13.68
CA GLU A 132 -2.95 18.38 -13.05
C GLU A 132 -2.66 19.49 -12.02
N THR A 133 -1.66 19.26 -11.16
CA THR A 133 -1.20 20.25 -10.19
C THR A 133 -0.73 21.54 -10.88
N CYS A 134 0.11 21.43 -11.91
CA CYS A 134 0.57 22.57 -12.68
C CYS A 134 -0.57 23.28 -13.43
N THR A 135 -1.59 22.53 -13.87
CA THR A 135 -2.80 23.13 -14.48
C THR A 135 -3.52 24.04 -13.48
N ILE A 136 -3.68 23.59 -12.23
CA ILE A 136 -4.35 24.36 -11.17
C ILE A 136 -3.53 25.59 -10.78
N MET A 137 -2.20 25.45 -10.72
CA MET A 137 -1.28 26.55 -10.38
C MET A 137 -1.04 27.52 -11.54
N GLU A 138 -1.59 27.26 -12.74
CA GLU A 138 -1.31 28.01 -13.97
C GLU A 138 0.19 28.02 -14.35
N GLU A 139 0.91 26.97 -13.96
CA GLU A 139 2.33 26.77 -14.25
C GLU A 139 2.53 25.89 -15.49
N ARG A 140 3.68 26.08 -16.16
CA ARG A 140 4.08 25.31 -17.34
C ARG A 140 5.54 24.88 -17.23
N PHE A 141 5.83 23.71 -17.74
CA PHE A 141 7.19 23.17 -17.90
C PHE A 141 7.37 22.66 -19.34
N PRO A 142 8.59 22.40 -19.83
CA PRO A 142 8.85 22.11 -21.25
C PRO A 142 8.02 20.98 -21.84
N GLU A 143 7.80 19.88 -21.12
CA GLU A 143 7.05 18.70 -21.58
C GLU A 143 5.55 18.75 -21.25
N TYR A 144 5.05 19.85 -20.68
CA TYR A 144 3.68 19.93 -20.17
C TYR A 144 2.62 19.52 -21.19
N ASP A 145 2.64 20.10 -22.38
CA ASP A 145 1.61 19.85 -23.41
C ASP A 145 1.69 18.42 -23.94
N GLU A 146 2.90 17.87 -24.08
CA GLU A 146 3.14 16.46 -24.47
C GLU A 146 2.57 15.52 -23.42
N TRP A 147 2.91 15.73 -22.15
CA TRP A 147 2.45 14.87 -21.05
C TRP A 147 0.96 14.97 -20.82
N GLN A 148 0.37 16.17 -20.98
CA GLN A 148 -1.08 16.35 -20.93
C GLN A 148 -1.80 15.57 -22.03
N ALA A 149 -1.28 15.62 -23.26
CA ALA A 149 -1.85 14.90 -24.39
C ALA A 149 -1.74 13.37 -24.20
N ALA A 150 -0.58 12.89 -23.73
CA ALA A 150 -0.35 11.47 -23.42
C ALA A 150 -1.33 10.96 -22.36
N GLY A 151 -1.48 11.67 -21.23
CA GLY A 151 -2.41 11.30 -20.17
C GLY A 151 -3.88 11.30 -20.62
N LYS A 152 -4.29 12.26 -21.46
CA LYS A 152 -5.63 12.27 -22.06
C LYS A 152 -5.86 11.05 -22.96
N HIS A 153 -4.89 10.73 -23.81
CA HIS A 153 -4.95 9.58 -24.70
C HIS A 153 -5.05 8.27 -23.93
N GLU A 154 -4.18 8.07 -22.93
CA GLU A 154 -4.18 6.88 -22.08
C GLU A 154 -5.50 6.69 -21.32
N ARG A 155 -6.07 7.76 -20.75
CA ARG A 155 -7.39 7.71 -20.10
C ARG A 155 -8.52 7.38 -21.08
N GLU A 156 -8.47 7.88 -22.29
CA GLU A 156 -9.47 7.58 -23.32
C GLU A 156 -9.39 6.12 -23.77
N GLU A 157 -8.19 5.58 -23.99
CA GLU A 157 -7.99 4.17 -24.33
C GLU A 157 -8.44 3.25 -23.19
N HIS A 158 -8.13 3.61 -21.95
CA HIS A 158 -8.59 2.88 -20.77
C HIS A 158 -10.12 2.84 -20.69
N ARG A 159 -10.78 3.99 -20.93
CA ARG A 159 -12.24 4.09 -20.95
C ARG A 159 -12.84 3.22 -22.04
N LYS A 160 -12.29 3.24 -23.26
CA LYS A 160 -12.74 2.36 -24.35
C LYS A 160 -12.62 0.88 -24.01
N GLN A 161 -11.51 0.48 -23.38
CA GLN A 161 -11.30 -0.90 -22.93
C GLN A 161 -12.32 -1.31 -21.87
N LEU A 162 -12.59 -0.43 -20.90
CA LEU A 162 -13.60 -0.68 -19.85
C LEU A 162 -15.01 -0.75 -20.46
N ASP A 163 -15.36 0.17 -21.36
CA ASP A 163 -16.65 0.17 -22.05
C ASP A 163 -16.89 -1.09 -22.88
N ALA A 164 -15.84 -1.68 -23.42
CA ALA A 164 -15.94 -2.94 -24.19
C ALA A 164 -16.26 -4.16 -23.34
N VAL A 165 -15.97 -4.13 -22.03
CA VAL A 165 -16.15 -5.29 -21.13
C VAL A 165 -17.19 -5.07 -20.02
N LYS A 166 -17.69 -3.84 -19.82
CA LYS A 166 -18.55 -3.46 -18.70
C LYS A 166 -19.84 -4.28 -18.54
N ASP A 167 -20.38 -4.77 -19.66
CA ASP A 167 -21.63 -5.53 -19.69
C ASP A 167 -21.44 -7.03 -19.41
N ASP A 168 -20.18 -7.50 -19.33
CA ASP A 168 -19.82 -8.87 -18.96
C ASP A 168 -19.00 -8.86 -17.64
N PRO A 169 -19.59 -9.32 -16.52
CA PRO A 169 -18.90 -9.31 -15.22
C PRO A 169 -17.61 -10.14 -15.21
N ILE A 170 -17.55 -11.24 -16.00
CA ILE A 170 -16.36 -12.11 -16.06
C ILE A 170 -15.26 -11.40 -16.86
N ALA A 171 -15.61 -10.81 -18.00
CA ALA A 171 -14.67 -10.03 -18.81
C ALA A 171 -14.16 -8.80 -18.05
N THR A 172 -15.04 -8.11 -17.31
CA THR A 172 -14.67 -6.97 -16.44
C THR A 172 -13.67 -7.40 -15.35
N LEU A 173 -13.93 -8.52 -14.67
CA LEU A 173 -13.01 -9.05 -13.65
C LEU A 173 -11.67 -9.47 -14.27
N ALA A 174 -11.69 -10.19 -15.40
CA ALA A 174 -10.47 -10.60 -16.10
C ALA A 174 -9.65 -9.39 -16.57
N TRP A 175 -10.30 -8.35 -17.08
CA TRP A 175 -9.65 -7.09 -17.44
C TRP A 175 -9.04 -6.38 -16.22
N ALA A 176 -9.78 -6.28 -15.11
CA ALA A 176 -9.29 -5.67 -13.87
C ALA A 176 -8.08 -6.42 -13.31
N LEU A 177 -8.11 -7.77 -13.29
CA LEU A 177 -6.97 -8.58 -12.85
C LEU A 177 -5.77 -8.47 -13.80
N GLY A 178 -6.01 -8.33 -15.12
CA GLY A 178 -4.96 -8.06 -16.10
C GLY A 178 -4.27 -6.72 -15.86
N LYS A 179 -5.05 -5.69 -15.53
CA LYS A 179 -4.53 -4.36 -15.20
C LYS A 179 -3.85 -4.30 -13.84
N ALA A 180 -4.30 -5.09 -12.86
CA ALA A 180 -3.65 -5.14 -11.56
C ALA A 180 -2.16 -5.51 -11.65
N LYS A 181 -1.75 -6.30 -12.65
CA LYS A 181 -0.33 -6.62 -12.90
C LYS A 181 0.50 -5.41 -13.33
N ASP A 182 -0.11 -4.41 -13.94
CA ASP A 182 0.58 -3.18 -14.34
C ASP A 182 0.86 -2.28 -13.13
N TYR A 183 0.07 -2.39 -12.05
CA TYR A 183 0.19 -1.61 -10.81
C TYR A 183 0.96 -2.33 -9.71
N PHE A 184 0.94 -3.66 -9.72
CA PHE A 184 1.65 -4.51 -8.77
C PHE A 184 2.58 -5.45 -9.55
N PRO A 185 3.71 -4.95 -10.07
CA PRO A 185 4.70 -5.83 -10.66
C PRO A 185 5.13 -6.81 -9.57
N SER A 186 4.99 -8.11 -9.84
CA SER A 186 5.54 -9.14 -8.96
C SER A 186 7.05 -8.92 -8.89
N ASP A 187 7.62 -8.83 -7.70
CA ASP A 187 9.06 -8.71 -7.45
C ASP A 187 9.87 -9.97 -7.89
N GLU A 188 9.25 -10.88 -8.63
CA GLU A 188 9.94 -12.03 -9.21
C GLU A 188 10.68 -11.61 -10.48
N PRO A 189 12.02 -11.71 -10.50
CA PRO A 189 12.80 -11.46 -11.69
C PRO A 189 12.36 -12.43 -12.80
N GLU A 190 12.07 -11.89 -13.99
CA GLU A 190 11.62 -12.65 -15.18
C GLU A 190 12.58 -13.77 -15.64
N ASP A 191 13.79 -13.82 -15.11
CA ASP A 191 14.84 -14.79 -15.48
C ASP A 191 14.70 -16.19 -14.83
N GLN A 192 13.67 -16.44 -14.00
CA GLN A 192 13.41 -17.77 -13.45
C GLN A 192 12.21 -18.51 -14.09
N LYS A 193 11.84 -18.17 -15.32
CA LYS A 193 11.03 -19.07 -16.14
C LYS A 193 11.92 -20.18 -16.75
N GLU A 194 12.66 -20.90 -15.91
CA GLU A 194 13.09 -22.23 -16.28
C GLU A 194 11.83 -23.09 -16.45
N SER A 195 11.70 -23.60 -17.65
CA SER A 195 10.68 -24.58 -18.03
C SER A 195 10.62 -25.68 -16.98
N LEU A 196 9.58 -25.66 -16.13
CA LEU A 196 9.25 -26.82 -15.29
C LEU A 196 9.06 -28.03 -16.23
N PRO A 197 9.82 -29.11 -16.05
CA PRO A 197 9.63 -30.30 -16.84
C PRO A 197 8.23 -30.84 -16.58
N THR A 198 7.45 -31.02 -17.65
CA THR A 198 6.09 -31.53 -17.64
C THR A 198 6.02 -33.03 -17.34
N SER A 199 6.71 -33.50 -16.30
CA SER A 199 6.56 -34.87 -15.82
C SER A 199 6.88 -34.92 -14.33
N ASN A 200 5.89 -34.64 -13.52
CA ASN A 200 5.63 -35.26 -12.23
C ASN A 200 4.47 -34.51 -11.54
N ARG A 201 3.24 -34.80 -11.99
CA ARG A 201 2.09 -34.65 -11.10
C ARG A 201 2.25 -35.74 -10.04
N PRO A 202 2.44 -35.38 -8.76
CA PRO A 202 2.28 -36.39 -7.72
C PRO A 202 0.81 -36.83 -7.74
N SER A 203 0.61 -38.15 -7.90
CA SER A 203 -0.70 -38.76 -7.67
C SER A 203 -1.07 -38.53 -6.21
N PHE A 204 -2.34 -38.24 -5.98
CA PHE A 204 -2.92 -37.90 -4.67
C PHE A 204 -2.99 -39.07 -3.68
N ASP A 205 -2.19 -40.11 -3.86
CA ASP A 205 -2.25 -41.36 -3.11
C ASP A 205 -1.01 -41.70 -2.27
N GLU A 206 -0.13 -40.73 -1.94
CA GLU A 206 0.94 -41.01 -0.97
C GLU A 206 0.75 -40.23 0.33
N PRO A 207 0.72 -40.89 1.50
CA PRO A 207 0.61 -40.23 2.80
C PRO A 207 1.93 -39.56 3.16
N LEU A 208 1.91 -38.27 3.41
CA LEU A 208 3.02 -37.50 3.98
C LEU A 208 3.31 -37.99 5.40
N LEU A 209 4.30 -38.88 5.53
CA LEU A 209 4.93 -39.26 6.80
C LEU A 209 5.89 -38.15 7.22
N GLY A 210 5.48 -37.38 8.20
CA GLY A 210 6.29 -36.40 8.92
C GLY A 210 5.72 -36.19 10.31
N SER A 211 6.23 -36.91 11.27
CA SER A 211 5.79 -37.02 12.67
C SER A 211 5.76 -35.67 13.38
N ARG A 212 4.58 -35.29 13.89
CA ARG A 212 4.43 -34.42 15.06
C ARG A 212 3.64 -35.17 16.12
N PRO A 213 4.06 -35.14 17.39
CA PRO A 213 3.37 -35.87 18.44
C PRO A 213 2.06 -35.21 18.85
N ASP A 214 1.06 -36.04 18.92
CA ASP A 214 -0.17 -36.07 19.72
C ASP A 214 -0.84 -34.78 20.18
N ALA A 215 -1.90 -34.39 19.47
CA ALA A 215 -3.18 -33.99 20.07
C ALA A 215 -4.31 -34.26 19.05
N GLU A 216 -4.74 -35.53 18.96
CA GLU A 216 -5.96 -35.95 18.26
C GLU A 216 -7.19 -35.44 18.99
N SER A 217 -7.67 -34.26 18.70
CA SER A 217 -9.08 -33.91 18.92
C SER A 217 -9.86 -34.23 17.64
N LYS A 218 -10.33 -35.47 17.49
CA LYS A 218 -11.34 -35.84 16.50
C LYS A 218 -12.53 -34.88 16.67
N ARG A 219 -12.77 -34.00 15.71
CA ARG A 219 -13.98 -33.16 15.67
C ARG A 219 -15.18 -34.10 15.48
N VAL A 220 -15.94 -34.33 16.56
CA VAL A 220 -17.14 -35.17 16.56
C VAL A 220 -18.23 -34.44 15.77
N GLY A 221 -18.76 -35.06 14.73
CA GLY A 221 -19.86 -34.55 13.94
C GLY A 221 -21.17 -34.42 14.75
N ARG A 222 -22.04 -33.50 14.39
CA ARG A 222 -23.35 -33.26 15.08
C ARG A 222 -24.19 -34.52 15.25
N ASN A 223 -24.13 -35.44 14.32
CA ASN A 223 -24.93 -36.69 14.31
C ASN A 223 -24.20 -37.92 14.83
N ASP A 224 -22.91 -37.80 15.14
CA ASP A 224 -22.11 -38.91 15.64
C ASP A 224 -22.47 -39.31 17.08
N PRO A 225 -22.17 -40.52 17.51
CA PRO A 225 -22.33 -40.93 18.89
C PRO A 225 -21.56 -39.99 19.84
N CYS A 226 -22.19 -39.56 20.91
CA CYS A 226 -21.55 -38.63 21.83
C CYS A 226 -20.33 -39.31 22.53
N PRO A 227 -19.17 -38.64 22.56
CA PRO A 227 -17.95 -39.18 23.15
C PRO A 227 -18.04 -39.41 24.68
N CYS A 228 -19.09 -38.89 25.33
CA CYS A 228 -19.37 -39.13 26.75
C CYS A 228 -19.93 -40.54 27.06
N GLY A 229 -20.11 -41.41 26.05
CA GLY A 229 -20.62 -42.77 26.24
C GLY A 229 -22.13 -42.86 26.50
N SER A 230 -22.90 -41.80 26.39
CA SER A 230 -24.35 -41.78 26.70
C SER A 230 -25.24 -42.47 25.66
N GLY A 231 -24.67 -42.99 24.54
CA GLY A 231 -25.42 -43.57 23.42
C GLY A 231 -26.29 -42.60 22.61
N LYS A 232 -26.32 -41.32 22.99
CA LYS A 232 -27.09 -40.30 22.30
C LYS A 232 -26.22 -39.60 21.25
N LYS A 233 -26.86 -39.03 20.17
CA LYS A 233 -26.16 -38.19 19.18
C LYS A 233 -25.56 -36.97 19.86
N TYR A 234 -24.36 -36.56 19.45
CA TYR A 234 -23.63 -35.43 20.04
C TYR A 234 -24.46 -34.16 20.19
N LYS A 235 -25.25 -33.79 19.16
CA LYS A 235 -26.16 -32.63 19.16
C LYS A 235 -27.26 -32.69 20.23
N LYS A 236 -27.62 -33.89 20.72
CA LYS A 236 -28.66 -34.11 21.73
C LYS A 236 -28.07 -34.40 23.15
N CYS A 237 -26.76 -34.29 23.28
CA CYS A 237 -26.05 -34.54 24.54
C CYS A 237 -25.07 -33.40 24.88
N CYS A 238 -23.77 -33.60 24.71
CA CYS A 238 -22.75 -32.63 25.16
C CYS A 238 -22.72 -31.32 24.39
N MET A 239 -23.18 -31.31 23.15
CA MET A 239 -23.27 -30.05 22.37
C MET A 239 -24.25 -29.06 22.98
N ARG A 240 -25.30 -29.52 23.69
CA ARG A 240 -26.27 -28.64 24.39
C ARG A 240 -25.74 -28.03 25.68
N LYS A 241 -24.73 -28.65 26.30
CA LYS A 241 -24.14 -28.21 27.56
C LYS A 241 -23.01 -27.19 27.41
N GLN A 242 -22.63 -26.84 26.19
CA GLN A 242 -21.61 -25.83 25.91
C GLN A 242 -22.21 -24.43 25.65
N HIS A 243 -23.54 -24.28 25.75
CA HIS A 243 -24.25 -23.02 25.49
C HIS A 243 -25.07 -22.53 26.70
N ASP A 244 -24.79 -23.01 27.93
CA ASP A 244 -25.32 -22.46 29.18
C ASP A 244 -24.22 -21.80 30.01
#